data_ebede1c5cf035988bb6bb217b5b8acf2
#
_entry.id   ebede1c5cf035988bb6bb217b5b8acf2
#
_cell.length_a   1.000
_cell.length_b   1.000
_cell.length_c   1.000
_cell.angle_alpha   90.00
_cell.angle_beta   90.00
_cell.angle_gamma   90.00
#
_symmetry.space_group_name_H-M   'P 1'
#
loop_
_entity.id
_entity.type
_entity.pdbx_description
1 polymer ?
#
loop_
_entity_poly.entity_id
_entity_poly.type
_entity_poly.pdbx_seq_one_letter_code
_entity_poly.pdbx_strand_id
1 'polypeptide(L)'
;MKKQELSGRLRGLIVQAGRFARELGHSYVGTEHLLLALSQEAGSAGRVLRAAGLEEPCLRSMVLAGAGLGSRTLFLPQGLTPRARRAVHQAGVEASRLKTGGVTPEHLLLALTRDDGCTACRILKGSGIEPDCIFTETFGALRTPEQTQQGRQTSVRLLEQYCENMIEKAARME
;
A
#
# COMPACT_ATOMS: atom_id res chain seq x y z
N MET A 1 19.98 3.65 16.55
CA MET A 1 18.62 3.89 16.04
C MET A 1 17.63 3.10 16.91
N LYS A 2 16.67 3.74 17.52
CA LYS A 2 15.62 3.04 18.26
C LYS A 2 14.82 2.20 17.26
N LYS A 3 14.79 0.90 17.48
CA LYS A 3 13.95 -0.02 16.70
C LYS A 3 12.50 0.37 16.95
N GLN A 4 11.84 0.97 15.97
CA GLN A 4 10.44 1.36 16.13
C GLN A 4 9.58 0.10 16.24
N GLU A 5 8.70 0.10 17.22
CA GLU A 5 7.78 -1.02 17.42
C GLU A 5 6.68 -1.00 16.35
N LEU A 6 6.41 -2.17 15.81
CA LEU A 6 5.26 -2.36 14.92
C LEU A 6 3.98 -2.26 15.73
N SER A 7 3.04 -1.46 15.27
CA SER A 7 1.71 -1.38 15.90
C SER A 7 1.01 -2.74 15.87
N GLY A 8 0.10 -2.98 16.81
CA GLY A 8 -0.71 -4.19 16.81
C GLY A 8 -1.49 -4.39 15.52
N ARG A 9 -1.98 -3.31 14.91
CA ARG A 9 -2.66 -3.32 13.60
C ARG A 9 -1.72 -3.82 12.50
N LEU A 10 -0.49 -3.35 12.44
CA LEU A 10 0.46 -3.78 11.42
C LEU A 10 0.91 -5.23 11.62
N ARG A 11 1.09 -5.67 12.87
CA ARG A 11 1.38 -7.09 13.16
C ARG A 11 0.24 -7.99 12.67
N GLY A 12 -1.00 -7.64 12.97
CA GLY A 12 -2.19 -8.36 12.50
C GLY A 12 -2.28 -8.39 10.97
N LEU A 13 -1.93 -7.29 10.32
CA LEU A 13 -1.88 -7.20 8.87
C LEU A 13 -0.85 -8.15 8.25
N ILE A 14 0.34 -8.24 8.82
CA ILE A 14 1.39 -9.16 8.35
C ILE A 14 0.92 -10.62 8.51
N VAL A 15 0.25 -10.96 9.60
CA VAL A 15 -0.36 -12.28 9.79
C VAL A 15 -1.42 -12.55 8.72
N GLN A 16 -2.26 -11.58 8.42
CA GLN A 16 -3.28 -11.68 7.37
C GLN A 16 -2.65 -11.87 5.98
N ALA A 17 -1.58 -11.16 5.68
CA ALA A 17 -0.81 -11.34 4.45
C ALA A 17 -0.26 -12.77 4.33
N GLY A 18 0.18 -13.36 5.44
CA GLY A 18 0.59 -14.76 5.50
C GLY A 18 -0.55 -15.73 5.17
N ARG A 19 -1.77 -15.45 5.59
CA ARG A 19 -2.96 -16.23 5.23
C ARG A 19 -3.24 -16.16 3.74
N PHE A 20 -3.19 -14.99 3.13
CA PHE A 20 -3.34 -14.82 1.69
C PHE A 20 -2.26 -15.56 0.90
N ALA A 21 -0.99 -15.48 1.32
CA ALA A 21 0.08 -16.22 0.68
C ALA A 21 -0.20 -17.74 0.71
N ARG A 22 -0.67 -18.26 1.84
CA ARG A 22 -1.05 -19.66 1.99
C ARG A 22 -2.23 -20.05 1.09
N GLU A 23 -3.28 -19.23 1.05
CA GLU A 23 -4.46 -19.47 0.20
C GLU A 23 -4.10 -19.48 -1.28
N LEU A 24 -3.15 -18.65 -1.69
CA LEU A 24 -2.66 -18.58 -3.06
C LEU A 24 -1.56 -19.62 -3.37
N GLY A 25 -1.15 -20.41 -2.38
CA GLY A 25 -0.13 -21.46 -2.52
C GLY A 25 1.29 -20.92 -2.66
N HIS A 26 1.55 -19.71 -2.18
CA HIS A 26 2.87 -19.10 -2.22
C HIS A 26 3.70 -19.45 -0.98
N SER A 27 4.98 -19.74 -1.19
CA SER A 27 5.90 -20.14 -0.12
C SER A 27 6.39 -18.97 0.74
N TYR A 28 6.26 -17.75 0.27
CA TYR A 28 6.70 -16.53 0.94
C TYR A 28 5.65 -15.43 0.83
N VAL A 29 5.64 -14.55 1.81
CA VAL A 29 4.78 -13.37 1.81
C VAL A 29 5.47 -12.26 1.03
N GLY A 30 4.96 -11.95 -0.15
CA GLY A 30 5.43 -10.86 -1.00
C GLY A 30 4.70 -9.54 -0.74
N THR A 31 5.10 -8.50 -1.44
CA THR A 31 4.48 -7.17 -1.37
C THR A 31 3.02 -7.17 -1.86
N GLU A 32 2.67 -8.05 -2.79
CA GLU A 32 1.31 -8.27 -3.27
C GLU A 32 0.38 -8.78 -2.16
N HIS A 33 0.86 -9.67 -1.29
CA HIS A 33 0.08 -10.16 -0.15
C HIS A 33 -0.10 -9.09 0.92
N LEU A 34 0.91 -8.24 1.12
CA LEU A 34 0.81 -7.07 1.99
C LEU A 34 -0.24 -6.07 1.46
N LEU A 35 -0.28 -5.86 0.15
CA LEU A 35 -1.28 -5.00 -0.48
C LEU A 35 -2.70 -5.55 -0.33
N LEU A 36 -2.88 -6.87 -0.51
CA LEU A 36 -4.16 -7.55 -0.25
C LEU A 36 -4.63 -7.37 1.20
N ALA A 37 -3.72 -7.57 2.15
CA ALA A 37 -4.05 -7.38 3.56
C ALA A 37 -4.39 -5.92 3.89
N LEU A 38 -3.70 -4.95 3.28
CA LEU A 38 -3.99 -3.52 3.41
C LEU A 38 -5.39 -3.17 2.89
N SER A 39 -5.86 -3.78 1.81
CA SER A 39 -7.20 -3.51 1.28
C SER A 39 -8.33 -3.91 2.23
N GLN A 40 -8.10 -4.90 3.07
CA GLN A 40 -9.05 -5.35 4.10
C GLN A 40 -8.90 -4.64 5.45
N GLU A 41 -7.85 -3.85 5.60
CA GLU A 41 -7.61 -3.12 6.84
C GLU A 41 -8.72 -2.08 7.09
N ALA A 42 -9.24 -2.03 8.32
CA ALA A 42 -10.37 -1.17 8.67
C ALA A 42 -10.02 0.32 8.80
N GLY A 43 -8.73 0.64 8.90
CA GLY A 43 -8.25 2.01 9.08
C GLY A 43 -8.09 2.79 7.78
N SER A 44 -7.33 3.86 7.86
CA SER A 44 -7.14 4.82 6.77
C SER A 44 -6.50 4.21 5.53
N ALA A 45 -5.51 3.31 5.69
CA ALA A 45 -4.84 2.65 4.57
C ALA A 45 -5.84 1.83 3.73
N GLY A 46 -6.67 1.01 4.36
CA GLY A 46 -7.69 0.24 3.67
C GLY A 46 -8.77 1.11 3.02
N ARG A 47 -9.16 2.21 3.68
CA ARG A 47 -10.13 3.17 3.11
C ARG A 47 -9.61 3.84 1.85
N VAL A 48 -8.35 4.25 1.83
CA VAL A 48 -7.70 4.85 0.65
C VAL A 48 -7.71 3.86 -0.52
N LEU A 49 -7.34 2.61 -0.29
CA LEU A 49 -7.33 1.59 -1.34
C LEU A 49 -8.74 1.31 -1.88
N ARG A 50 -9.72 1.14 -1.01
CA ARG A 50 -11.12 0.91 -1.42
C ARG A 50 -11.72 2.12 -2.15
N ALA A 51 -11.40 3.34 -1.72
CA ALA A 51 -11.83 4.55 -2.41
C ALA A 51 -11.24 4.66 -3.82
N ALA A 52 -10.05 4.10 -4.04
CA ALA A 52 -9.43 3.99 -5.35
C ALA A 52 -9.98 2.81 -6.20
N GLY A 53 -10.96 2.07 -5.71
CA GLY A 53 -11.54 0.92 -6.39
C GLY A 53 -10.74 -0.39 -6.22
N LEU A 54 -9.75 -0.39 -5.34
CA LEU A 54 -8.90 -1.54 -5.06
C LEU A 54 -9.46 -2.37 -3.90
N GLU A 55 -10.59 -2.99 -4.14
CA GLU A 55 -11.17 -3.94 -3.20
C GLU A 55 -10.46 -5.30 -3.27
N GLU A 56 -10.58 -6.08 -2.21
CA GLU A 56 -9.90 -7.38 -2.08
C GLU A 56 -10.16 -8.31 -3.28
N PRO A 57 -11.39 -8.52 -3.77
CA PRO A 57 -11.63 -9.40 -4.92
C PRO A 57 -10.92 -8.95 -6.19
N CYS A 58 -10.86 -7.64 -6.42
CA CYS A 58 -10.17 -7.05 -7.57
C CYS A 58 -8.66 -7.27 -7.46
N LEU A 59 -8.08 -6.93 -6.31
CA LEU A 59 -6.64 -7.12 -6.05
C LEU A 59 -6.26 -8.61 -6.10
N ARG A 60 -7.08 -9.50 -5.56
CA ARG A 60 -6.84 -10.94 -5.63
C ARG A 60 -6.75 -11.43 -7.07
N SER A 61 -7.66 -10.98 -7.93
CA SER A 61 -7.64 -11.31 -9.36
C SER A 61 -6.37 -10.79 -10.04
N MET A 62 -5.93 -9.59 -9.70
CA MET A 62 -4.70 -8.99 -10.24
C MET A 62 -3.44 -9.74 -9.76
N VAL A 63 -3.40 -10.15 -8.49
CA VAL A 63 -2.31 -10.96 -7.95
C VAL A 63 -2.24 -12.31 -8.66
N LEU A 64 -3.38 -12.95 -8.86
CA LEU A 64 -3.46 -14.22 -9.60
C LEU A 64 -3.01 -14.06 -11.05
N ALA A 65 -3.38 -12.97 -11.71
CA ALA A 65 -2.97 -12.70 -13.08
C ALA A 65 -1.46 -12.41 -13.19
N GLY A 66 -0.88 -11.76 -12.19
CA GLY A 66 0.54 -11.36 -12.19
C GLY A 66 1.50 -12.41 -11.63
N ALA A 67 1.16 -13.01 -10.50
CA ALA A 67 2.01 -13.98 -9.79
C ALA A 67 1.61 -15.43 -10.00
N GLY A 68 0.37 -15.68 -10.48
CA GLY A 68 -0.18 -17.00 -10.64
C GLY A 68 -0.54 -17.68 -9.32
N LEU A 69 -1.11 -18.88 -9.43
CA LEU A 69 -1.28 -19.79 -8.29
C LEU A 69 0.04 -20.49 -8.02
N GLY A 70 0.48 -20.47 -6.76
CA GLY A 70 1.60 -21.29 -6.32
C GLY A 70 1.22 -22.78 -6.21
N SER A 71 2.21 -23.61 -5.94
CA SER A 71 1.94 -25.01 -5.59
C SER A 71 1.20 -25.03 -4.24
N ARG A 72 0.12 -25.83 -4.16
CA ARG A 72 -0.60 -26.07 -2.90
C ARG A 72 0.32 -26.79 -1.91
N THR A 73 1.12 -26.05 -1.19
CA THR A 73 1.91 -26.58 -0.10
C THR A 73 1.06 -26.53 1.17
N LEU A 74 1.02 -27.63 1.90
CA LEU A 74 0.38 -27.71 3.23
C LEU A 74 1.17 -26.90 4.29
N PHE A 75 2.29 -26.30 3.90
CA PHE A 75 3.17 -25.57 4.79
C PHE A 75 2.79 -24.10 4.90
N LEU A 76 2.95 -23.56 6.10
CA LEU A 76 2.85 -22.11 6.33
C LEU A 76 3.96 -21.38 5.53
N PRO A 77 3.69 -20.14 5.05
CA PRO A 77 4.70 -19.36 4.40
C PRO A 77 5.96 -19.22 5.27
N GLN A 78 7.13 -19.35 4.65
CA GLN A 78 8.43 -19.35 5.34
C GLN A 78 8.89 -17.97 5.81
N GLY A 79 8.09 -16.93 5.61
CA GLY A 79 8.38 -15.56 6.00
C GLY A 79 8.17 -14.56 4.87
N LEU A 80 8.67 -13.37 5.07
CA LEU A 80 8.58 -12.27 4.10
C LEU A 80 9.66 -12.42 3.02
N THR A 81 9.32 -12.10 1.78
CA THR A 81 10.32 -11.93 0.72
C THR A 81 11.30 -10.80 1.08
N PRO A 82 12.51 -10.78 0.50
CA PRO A 82 13.46 -9.67 0.73
C PRO A 82 12.87 -8.30 0.43
N ARG A 83 12.03 -8.16 -0.59
CA ARG A 83 11.32 -6.91 -0.91
C ARG A 83 10.25 -6.56 0.12
N ALA A 84 9.45 -7.52 0.53
CA ALA A 84 8.43 -7.30 1.57
C ALA A 84 9.09 -6.89 2.90
N ARG A 85 10.20 -7.51 3.25
CA ARG A 85 11.00 -7.15 4.43
C ARG A 85 11.56 -5.73 4.32
N ARG A 86 12.06 -5.36 3.14
CA ARG A 86 12.52 -3.99 2.86
C ARG A 86 11.39 -2.98 2.98
N ALA A 87 10.19 -3.29 2.48
CA ALA A 87 9.01 -2.43 2.60
C ALA A 87 8.62 -2.20 4.07
N VAL A 88 8.63 -3.23 4.90
CA VAL A 88 8.37 -3.11 6.34
C VAL A 88 9.45 -2.26 7.03
N HIS A 89 10.72 -2.44 6.66
CA HIS A 89 11.81 -1.61 7.17
C HIS A 89 11.64 -0.14 6.75
N GLN A 90 11.32 0.09 5.49
CA GLN A 90 11.07 1.45 4.97
C GLN A 90 9.87 2.11 5.65
N ALA A 91 8.82 1.35 5.97
CA ALA A 91 7.70 1.83 6.78
C ALA A 91 8.17 2.35 8.15
N GLY A 92 9.14 1.70 8.76
CA GLY A 92 9.80 2.17 9.99
C GLY A 92 10.54 3.50 9.80
N VAL A 93 11.23 3.67 8.67
CA VAL A 93 11.90 4.92 8.32
C VAL A 93 10.88 6.05 8.15
N GLU A 94 9.77 5.81 7.46
CA GLU A 94 8.70 6.80 7.28
C GLU A 94 8.06 7.18 8.62
N ALA A 95 7.79 6.21 9.49
CA ALA A 95 7.27 6.46 10.82
C ALA A 95 8.23 7.33 11.67
N SER A 96 9.55 7.12 11.54
CA SER A 96 10.57 7.95 12.18
C SER A 96 10.56 9.38 11.65
N ARG A 97 10.45 9.54 10.33
CA ARG A 97 10.39 10.86 9.68
C ARG A 97 9.15 11.66 10.11
N LEU A 98 8.02 10.98 10.23
CA LEU A 98 6.75 11.57 10.63
C LEU A 98 6.61 11.71 12.15
N LYS A 99 7.59 11.24 12.92
CA LYS A 99 7.61 11.26 14.39
C LYS A 99 6.36 10.64 15.01
N THR A 100 5.85 9.60 14.39
CA THR A 100 4.74 8.81 14.94
C THR A 100 5.26 7.84 16.00
N GLY A 101 4.43 7.52 16.99
CA GLY A 101 4.82 6.68 18.11
C GLY A 101 5.03 5.19 17.77
N GLY A 102 4.79 4.77 16.53
CA GLY A 102 4.94 3.39 16.07
C GLY A 102 4.70 3.26 14.57
N VAL A 103 5.04 2.10 14.02
CA VAL A 103 4.85 1.79 12.60
C VAL A 103 3.44 1.26 12.37
N THR A 104 2.65 1.96 11.58
CA THR A 104 1.24 1.64 11.29
C THR A 104 1.07 1.13 9.85
N PRO A 105 -0.09 0.54 9.50
CA PRO A 105 -0.38 0.12 8.12
C PRO A 105 -0.24 1.25 7.09
N GLU A 106 -0.57 2.48 7.46
CA GLU A 106 -0.41 3.65 6.60
C GLU A 106 1.05 3.87 6.18
N HIS A 107 2.00 3.70 7.11
CA HIS A 107 3.43 3.79 6.80
C HIS A 107 3.88 2.69 5.85
N LEU A 108 3.31 1.48 5.98
CA LEU A 108 3.59 0.39 5.05
C LEU A 108 3.06 0.71 3.65
N LEU A 109 1.86 1.27 3.55
CA LEU A 109 1.30 1.68 2.26
C LEU A 109 2.15 2.77 1.59
N LEU A 110 2.63 3.76 2.35
CA LEU A 110 3.58 4.77 1.84
C LEU A 110 4.87 4.13 1.31
N ALA A 111 5.40 3.15 2.03
CA ALA A 111 6.62 2.45 1.61
C ALA A 111 6.42 1.64 0.32
N LEU A 112 5.28 0.97 0.17
CA LEU A 112 4.94 0.19 -1.02
C LEU A 112 4.75 1.07 -2.26
N THR A 113 4.17 2.25 -2.12
CA THR A 113 3.96 3.17 -3.24
C THR A 113 5.24 3.84 -3.74
N ARG A 114 6.30 3.87 -2.91
CA ARG A 114 7.60 4.42 -3.28
C ARG A 114 8.56 3.43 -3.96
N ASP A 115 8.32 2.15 -3.82
CA ASP A 115 9.15 1.11 -4.45
C ASP A 115 8.59 0.70 -5.81
N ASP A 116 8.95 1.40 -6.85
CA ASP A 116 8.52 1.14 -8.23
C ASP A 116 8.81 -0.29 -8.72
N GLY A 117 9.81 -0.92 -8.13
CA GLY A 117 10.18 -2.28 -8.49
C GLY A 117 9.41 -3.37 -7.74
N CYS A 118 8.55 -3.03 -6.77
CA CYS A 118 7.78 -4.05 -6.04
C CYS A 118 6.54 -4.51 -6.81
N THR A 119 6.12 -5.74 -6.54
CA THR A 119 4.93 -6.34 -7.18
C THR A 119 3.67 -5.54 -6.85
N ALA A 120 3.54 -5.03 -5.62
CA ALA A 120 2.44 -4.18 -5.21
C ALA A 120 2.32 -2.92 -6.08
N CYS A 121 3.42 -2.22 -6.31
CA CYS A 121 3.44 -1.03 -7.17
C CYS A 121 3.10 -1.36 -8.63
N ARG A 122 3.60 -2.48 -9.15
CA ARG A 122 3.23 -2.98 -10.49
C ARG A 122 1.75 -3.28 -10.62
N ILE A 123 1.13 -3.84 -9.60
CA ILE A 123 -0.32 -4.10 -9.56
C ILE A 123 -1.09 -2.78 -9.59
N LEU A 124 -0.70 -1.79 -8.79
CA LEU A 124 -1.31 -0.46 -8.80
C LEU A 124 -1.26 0.18 -10.18
N LYS A 125 -0.09 0.21 -10.80
CA LYS A 125 0.09 0.74 -12.16
C LYS A 125 -0.71 -0.04 -13.19
N GLY A 126 -0.75 -1.36 -13.08
CA GLY A 126 -1.54 -2.24 -13.97
C GLY A 126 -3.05 -2.01 -13.86
N SER A 127 -3.54 -1.54 -12.73
CA SER A 127 -4.95 -1.16 -12.53
C SER A 127 -5.28 0.26 -13.02
N GLY A 128 -4.31 0.98 -13.56
CA GLY A 128 -4.48 2.36 -14.01
C GLY A 128 -4.43 3.40 -12.89
N ILE A 129 -4.00 2.99 -11.70
CA ILE A 129 -3.88 3.87 -10.53
C ILE A 129 -2.43 4.28 -10.35
N GLU A 130 -2.19 5.58 -10.35
CA GLU A 130 -0.86 6.11 -10.06
C GLU A 130 -0.51 5.92 -8.58
N PRO A 131 0.62 5.28 -8.26
CA PRO A 131 1.06 5.10 -6.87
C PRO A 131 1.18 6.42 -6.09
N ASP A 132 1.53 7.51 -6.76
CA ASP A 132 1.63 8.83 -6.16
C ASP A 132 0.30 9.37 -5.64
N CYS A 133 -0.82 9.02 -6.28
CA CYS A 133 -2.16 9.37 -5.78
C CYS A 133 -2.44 8.66 -4.46
N ILE A 134 -2.16 7.36 -4.39
CA ILE A 134 -2.31 6.57 -3.16
C ILE A 134 -1.37 7.10 -2.06
N PHE A 135 -0.14 7.45 -2.42
CA PHE A 135 0.81 8.06 -1.49
C PHE A 135 0.25 9.36 -0.88
N THR A 136 -0.23 10.28 -1.72
CA THR A 136 -0.75 11.57 -1.29
C THR A 136 -1.96 11.43 -0.37
N GLU A 137 -2.92 10.56 -0.73
CA GLU A 137 -4.11 10.28 0.09
C GLU A 137 -3.74 9.66 1.45
N THR A 138 -2.83 8.69 1.44
CA THR A 138 -2.37 8.03 2.66
C THR A 138 -1.59 8.99 3.55
N PHE A 139 -0.74 9.82 2.97
CA PHE A 139 0.02 10.82 3.69
C PHE A 139 -0.89 11.88 4.32
N GLY A 140 -1.93 12.30 3.59
CA GLY A 140 -2.97 13.19 4.13
C GLY A 140 -3.72 12.60 5.32
N ALA A 141 -3.99 11.30 5.27
CA ALA A 141 -4.68 10.59 6.36
C ALA A 141 -3.84 10.42 7.64
N LEU A 142 -2.51 10.49 7.52
CA LEU A 142 -1.59 10.44 8.68
C LEU A 142 -1.46 11.77 9.42
N ARG A 143 -1.85 12.87 8.80
CA ARG A 143 -1.89 14.18 9.45
C ARG A 143 -3.05 14.24 10.43
N THR A 144 -2.80 14.76 11.62
CA THR A 144 -3.80 14.85 12.70
C THR A 144 -5.03 15.69 12.31
N PRO A 145 -6.22 15.44 12.93
CA PRO A 145 -7.49 16.07 12.55
C PRO A 145 -7.51 17.61 12.52
N GLU A 146 -6.66 18.25 13.28
CA GLU A 146 -6.57 19.72 13.30
C GLU A 146 -5.94 20.31 12.01
N GLN A 147 -5.13 19.51 11.29
CA GLN A 147 -4.54 19.90 10.01
C GLN A 147 -5.38 19.41 8.80
N THR A 148 -6.38 18.56 9.04
CA THR A 148 -7.17 17.92 7.98
C THR A 148 -8.14 18.87 7.29
N GLN A 149 -8.61 19.93 7.97
CA GLN A 149 -9.49 20.93 7.33
C GLN A 149 -8.74 21.81 6.34
N GLN A 150 -7.49 22.17 6.64
CA GLN A 150 -6.64 22.91 5.71
C GLN A 150 -6.03 22.01 4.62
N GLY A 151 -5.73 20.75 4.96
CA GLY A 151 -5.17 19.77 4.03
C GLY A 151 -6.16 19.24 2.98
N ARG A 152 -7.47 19.14 3.30
CA ARG A 152 -8.50 18.74 2.32
C ARG A 152 -8.65 19.73 1.18
N GLN A 153 -8.62 21.02 1.46
CA GLN A 153 -8.69 22.04 0.39
C GLN A 153 -7.43 22.08 -0.45
N THR A 154 -6.27 21.80 0.14
CA THR A 154 -4.98 21.78 -0.59
C THR A 154 -4.83 20.50 -1.41
N SER A 155 -5.28 19.34 -0.89
CA SER A 155 -5.22 18.06 -1.61
C SER A 155 -6.19 18.01 -2.79
N VAL A 156 -7.40 18.53 -2.63
CA VAL A 156 -8.37 18.66 -3.74
C VAL A 156 -7.84 19.60 -4.80
N ARG A 157 -7.27 20.74 -4.43
CA ARG A 157 -6.66 21.68 -5.39
C ARG A 157 -5.44 21.09 -6.11
N LEU A 158 -4.59 20.34 -5.41
CA LEU A 158 -3.46 19.64 -6.04
C LEU A 158 -3.90 18.53 -6.97
N LEU A 159 -4.96 17.78 -6.64
CA LEU A 159 -5.54 16.77 -7.51
C LEU A 159 -6.22 17.39 -8.73
N GLU A 160 -6.97 18.48 -8.57
CA GLU A 160 -7.55 19.24 -9.67
C GLU A 160 -6.46 19.79 -10.60
N GLN A 161 -5.42 20.41 -10.04
CA GLN A 161 -4.28 20.92 -10.80
C GLN A 161 -3.47 19.83 -11.51
N TYR A 162 -3.35 18.64 -10.89
CA TYR A 162 -2.69 17.49 -11.50
C TYR A 162 -3.52 16.87 -12.63
N CYS A 163 -4.85 16.79 -12.44
CA CYS A 163 -5.78 16.36 -13.49
C CYS A 163 -5.81 17.34 -14.66
N GLU A 164 -5.82 18.65 -14.40
CA GLU A 164 -5.76 19.69 -15.44
C GLU A 164 -4.44 19.61 -16.23
N ASN A 165 -3.30 19.46 -15.55
CA ASN A 165 -1.99 19.29 -16.18
C ASN A 165 -1.90 18.01 -17.01
N MET A 166 -2.54 16.92 -16.59
CA MET A 166 -2.58 15.66 -17.36
C MET A 166 -3.46 15.79 -18.60
N ILE A 167 -4.58 16.52 -18.51
CA ILE A 167 -5.47 16.81 -19.65
C ILE A 167 -4.75 17.72 -20.66
N GLU A 168 -4.07 18.77 -20.22
CA GLU A 168 -3.26 19.63 -21.08
C GLU A 168 -2.10 18.89 -21.76
N LYS A 169 -1.44 17.99 -21.03
CA LYS A 169 -0.37 17.16 -21.58
C LYS A 169 -0.87 16.18 -22.63
N ALA A 170 -2.05 15.57 -22.41
CA ALA A 170 -2.69 14.70 -23.38
C ALA A 170 -3.14 15.47 -24.63
N ALA A 171 -3.64 16.70 -24.48
CA ALA A 171 -4.04 17.58 -25.59
C ALA A 171 -2.86 18.09 -26.44
N ARG A 172 -1.64 18.15 -25.88
CA ARG A 172 -0.41 18.57 -26.58
C ARG A 172 0.31 17.42 -27.31
N MET A 173 -0.11 16.18 -27.13
CA MET A 173 0.48 15.00 -27.75
C MET A 173 -0.25 14.52 -29.01
N GLU A 174 -1.24 15.28 -29.51
CA GLU A 174 -1.86 15.09 -30.85
C GLU A 174 -1.16 15.90 -31.93
#